data_3bd4835f05df4c43af13bee64cc9840a
#
_entry.id   3bd4835f05df4c43af13bee64cc9840a
#
_cell.length_a   1.000
_cell.length_b   1.000
_cell.length_c   1.000
_cell.angle_alpha   90.00
_cell.angle_beta   90.00
_cell.angle_gamma   90.00
#
_symmetry.space_group_name_H-M   'P 1'
#
loop_
_entity.id
_entity.type
_entity.pdbx_description
1 polymer ?
#
loop_
_entity_poly.entity_id
_entity_poly.type
_entity_poly.pdbx_seq_one_letter_code
_entity_poly.pdbx_strand_id
1 'polypeptide(L)'
;MTVSNRSFAQIRQALLDREEVALVDVREEAPFAESHPLFAANIPLSKLELEVYSRIPRRDTQVTVYDNGEGLAQIAAQRLQALGYTEVSLLEGGLDGWRSAGGELFIDVNVPSKSFGELVESQRHTPSLAAEEVQALLDSNADVVVLDARRFDEYQTMSIPTGISVP
;
A
#
# COMPACT_ATOMS: atom_id res chain seq x y z
N MET A 1 -12.83 4.18 -26.23
CA MET A 1 -12.54 5.55 -25.73
C MET A 1 -11.05 5.64 -25.52
N THR A 2 -10.43 6.78 -25.82
CA THR A 2 -8.98 6.96 -25.58
C THR A 2 -8.80 7.24 -24.08
N VAL A 3 -7.97 6.48 -23.40
CA VAL A 3 -7.62 6.70 -21.99
C VAL A 3 -6.65 7.89 -21.93
N SER A 4 -6.91 8.87 -21.07
CA SER A 4 -6.03 10.02 -20.86
C SER A 4 -4.79 9.65 -20.05
N ASN A 5 -3.73 10.44 -20.16
CA ASN A 5 -2.54 10.30 -19.30
C ASN A 5 -2.56 11.38 -18.20
N ARG A 6 -2.02 11.04 -17.04
CA ARG A 6 -1.72 12.00 -15.95
C ARG A 6 -0.23 11.91 -15.61
N SER A 7 0.41 13.06 -15.52
CA SER A 7 1.82 13.16 -15.16
C SER A 7 2.03 12.99 -13.64
N PHE A 8 3.26 12.65 -13.23
CA PHE A 8 3.70 12.69 -11.85
C PHE A 8 3.30 14.00 -11.14
N ALA A 9 3.56 15.15 -11.78
CA ALA A 9 3.27 16.45 -11.20
C ALA A 9 1.79 16.65 -10.89
N GLN A 10 0.91 16.21 -11.79
CA GLN A 10 -0.55 16.30 -11.60
C GLN A 10 -1.03 15.43 -10.45
N ILE A 11 -0.53 14.19 -10.36
CA ILE A 11 -0.91 13.27 -9.28
C ILE A 11 -0.36 13.78 -7.95
N ARG A 12 0.90 14.22 -7.93
CA ARG A 12 1.52 14.78 -6.72
C ARG A 12 0.75 16.00 -6.22
N GLN A 13 0.34 16.89 -7.12
CA GLN A 13 -0.44 18.08 -6.74
C GLN A 13 -1.79 17.68 -6.16
N ALA A 14 -2.52 16.76 -6.80
CA ALA A 14 -3.82 16.28 -6.30
C ALA A 14 -3.69 15.65 -4.90
N LEU A 15 -2.63 14.87 -4.63
CA LEU A 15 -2.36 14.32 -3.29
C LEU A 15 -2.07 15.42 -2.26
N LEU A 16 -1.30 16.45 -2.62
CA LEU A 16 -1.00 17.59 -1.74
C LEU A 16 -2.26 18.43 -1.44
N ASP A 17 -3.13 18.60 -2.42
CA ASP A 17 -4.40 19.31 -2.30
C ASP A 17 -5.48 18.46 -1.60
N ARG A 18 -5.15 17.21 -1.25
CA ARG A 18 -6.04 16.24 -0.62
C ARG A 18 -7.29 15.94 -1.45
N GLU A 19 -7.14 15.97 -2.76
CA GLU A 19 -8.19 15.50 -3.66
C GLU A 19 -8.39 14.00 -3.50
N GLU A 20 -9.61 13.52 -3.78
CA GLU A 20 -9.87 12.09 -3.82
C GLU A 20 -9.33 11.49 -5.11
N VAL A 21 -8.17 10.87 -5.00
CA VAL A 21 -7.49 10.19 -6.10
C VAL A 21 -7.09 8.78 -5.69
N ALA A 22 -7.12 7.84 -6.63
CA ALA A 22 -6.59 6.50 -6.46
C ALA A 22 -5.44 6.29 -7.45
N LEU A 23 -4.21 6.12 -6.94
CA LEU A 23 -3.07 5.68 -7.71
C LEU A 23 -2.95 4.16 -7.56
N VAL A 24 -3.13 3.41 -8.65
CA VAL A 24 -3.26 1.95 -8.62
C VAL A 24 -2.14 1.28 -9.39
N ASP A 25 -1.36 0.47 -8.68
CA ASP A 25 -0.40 -0.46 -9.28
C ASP A 25 -1.12 -1.74 -9.68
N VAL A 26 -1.07 -2.09 -10.97
CA VAL A 26 -1.74 -3.27 -11.51
C VAL A 26 -0.82 -4.46 -11.72
N ARG A 27 0.44 -4.35 -11.28
CA ARG A 27 1.39 -5.47 -11.22
C ARG A 27 1.03 -6.40 -10.07
N GLU A 28 1.58 -7.60 -10.09
CA GLU A 28 1.45 -8.53 -8.95
C GLU A 28 2.15 -7.98 -7.69
N GLU A 29 1.81 -8.54 -6.52
CA GLU A 29 2.30 -8.05 -5.22
C GLU A 29 3.83 -8.04 -5.10
N ALA A 30 4.52 -9.04 -5.66
CA ALA A 30 5.98 -9.11 -5.57
C ALA A 30 6.67 -7.92 -6.23
N PRO A 31 6.45 -7.57 -7.51
CA PRO A 31 7.02 -6.37 -8.12
C PRO A 31 6.51 -5.06 -7.48
N PHE A 32 5.29 -5.03 -6.94
CA PHE A 32 4.82 -3.89 -6.14
C PHE A 32 5.66 -3.71 -4.88
N ALA A 33 5.88 -4.78 -4.11
CA ALA A 33 6.67 -4.75 -2.88
C ALA A 33 8.13 -4.35 -3.12
N GLU A 34 8.69 -4.60 -4.30
CA GLU A 34 10.03 -4.18 -4.65
C GLU A 34 10.15 -2.67 -4.86
N SER A 35 9.12 -2.03 -5.41
CA SER A 35 9.19 -0.58 -5.71
C SER A 35 7.81 -0.01 -6.07
N HIS A 36 7.32 0.98 -5.31
CA HIS A 36 6.07 1.69 -5.59
C HIS A 36 6.03 3.08 -4.95
N PRO A 37 5.18 4.02 -5.42
CA PRO A 37 4.89 5.29 -4.75
C PRO A 37 4.19 5.08 -3.40
N LEU A 38 4.45 5.97 -2.42
CA LEU A 38 3.96 5.86 -1.04
C LEU A 38 2.45 5.57 -0.91
N PHE A 39 1.63 6.26 -1.70
CA PHE A 39 0.17 6.14 -1.62
C PHE A 39 -0.43 5.29 -2.74
N ALA A 40 0.37 4.51 -3.45
CA ALA A 40 -0.14 3.57 -4.43
C ALA A 40 -0.83 2.39 -3.74
N ALA A 41 -2.02 2.03 -4.24
CA ALA A 41 -2.71 0.80 -3.85
C ALA A 41 -2.36 -0.31 -4.85
N ASN A 42 -2.01 -1.49 -4.37
CA ASN A 42 -1.81 -2.63 -5.25
C ASN A 42 -3.14 -3.34 -5.52
N ILE A 43 -3.60 -3.31 -6.76
CA ILE A 43 -4.74 -4.10 -7.24
C ILE A 43 -4.28 -4.82 -8.51
N PRO A 44 -3.70 -6.01 -8.40
CA PRO A 44 -3.19 -6.74 -9.54
C PRO A 44 -4.24 -6.93 -10.64
N LEU A 45 -3.81 -6.85 -11.90
CA LEU A 45 -4.71 -7.05 -13.05
C LEU A 45 -5.46 -8.38 -12.97
N SER A 46 -4.83 -9.41 -12.40
CA SER A 46 -5.40 -10.74 -12.17
C SER A 46 -6.57 -10.76 -11.18
N LYS A 47 -6.66 -9.75 -10.30
CA LYS A 47 -7.70 -9.64 -9.25
C LYS A 47 -8.56 -8.38 -9.38
N LEU A 48 -8.34 -7.57 -10.44
CA LEU A 48 -8.93 -6.24 -10.57
C LEU A 48 -10.46 -6.25 -10.37
N GLU A 49 -11.17 -7.13 -11.07
CA GLU A 49 -12.62 -7.20 -11.03
C GLU A 49 -13.17 -7.69 -9.67
N LEU A 50 -12.36 -8.43 -8.92
CA LEU A 50 -12.74 -8.96 -7.60
C LEU A 50 -12.57 -7.95 -6.49
N GLU A 51 -11.52 -7.09 -6.60
CA GLU A 51 -11.10 -6.24 -5.49
C GLU A 51 -11.49 -4.76 -5.67
N VAL A 52 -11.65 -4.27 -6.90
CA VAL A 52 -11.78 -2.84 -7.16
C VAL A 52 -12.99 -2.23 -6.46
N TYR A 53 -14.12 -2.91 -6.40
CA TYR A 53 -15.34 -2.37 -5.78
C TYR A 53 -15.24 -2.18 -4.26
N SER A 54 -14.48 -3.03 -3.59
CA SER A 54 -14.25 -2.90 -2.15
C SER A 54 -13.22 -1.84 -1.82
N ARG A 55 -12.26 -1.62 -2.71
CA ARG A 55 -11.16 -0.66 -2.50
C ARG A 55 -11.47 0.74 -3.04
N ILE A 56 -12.20 0.83 -4.17
CA ILE A 56 -12.61 2.07 -4.82
C ILE A 56 -14.11 2.00 -5.10
N PRO A 57 -14.96 2.19 -4.08
CA PRO A 57 -16.41 1.97 -4.21
C PRO A 57 -17.12 3.00 -5.09
N ARG A 58 -16.58 4.21 -5.20
CA ARG A 58 -17.15 5.27 -6.05
C ARG A 58 -16.57 5.22 -7.46
N ARG A 59 -17.44 5.20 -8.45
CA ARG A 59 -17.04 5.04 -9.86
C ARG A 59 -16.59 6.34 -10.52
N ASP A 60 -16.84 7.47 -9.88
CA ASP A 60 -16.39 8.81 -10.26
C ASP A 60 -15.07 9.22 -9.59
N THR A 61 -14.48 8.35 -8.74
CA THR A 61 -13.14 8.56 -8.21
C THR A 61 -12.13 8.69 -9.35
N GLN A 62 -11.23 9.66 -9.27
CA GLN A 62 -10.12 9.80 -10.21
C GLN A 62 -9.11 8.66 -10.05
N VAL A 63 -9.18 7.66 -10.91
CA VAL A 63 -8.28 6.49 -10.86
C VAL A 63 -7.16 6.65 -11.88
N THR A 64 -5.91 6.61 -11.41
CA THR A 64 -4.74 6.54 -12.28
C THR A 64 -4.07 5.18 -12.11
N VAL A 65 -4.03 4.39 -13.17
CA VAL A 65 -3.40 3.07 -13.16
C VAL A 65 -1.99 3.13 -13.76
N TYR A 66 -1.10 2.28 -13.24
CA TYR A 66 0.24 2.16 -13.77
C TYR A 66 0.79 0.73 -13.66
N ASP A 67 1.80 0.48 -14.47
CA ASP A 67 2.69 -0.67 -14.43
C ASP A 67 4.14 -0.18 -14.62
N ASN A 68 5.07 -1.05 -14.95
CA ASN A 68 6.45 -0.66 -15.26
C ASN A 68 6.85 -1.00 -16.72
N GLY A 69 5.90 -0.86 -17.65
CA GLY A 69 6.11 -1.11 -19.08
C GLY A 69 5.65 -2.48 -19.56
N GLU A 70 4.96 -3.26 -18.70
CA GLU A 70 4.44 -4.59 -19.05
C GLU A 70 3.17 -4.52 -19.92
N GLY A 71 2.55 -3.34 -20.07
CA GLY A 71 1.32 -3.16 -20.84
C GLY A 71 0.04 -3.55 -20.07
N LEU A 72 0.15 -3.82 -18.79
CA LEU A 72 -0.97 -4.19 -17.92
C LEU A 72 -1.89 -3.00 -17.65
N ALA A 73 -1.32 -1.80 -17.49
CA ALA A 73 -2.06 -0.58 -17.16
C ALA A 73 -3.12 -0.24 -18.22
N GLN A 74 -2.79 -0.40 -19.51
CA GLN A 74 -3.74 -0.15 -20.59
C GLN A 74 -4.92 -1.11 -20.54
N ILE A 75 -4.68 -2.38 -20.23
CA ILE A 75 -5.72 -3.41 -20.10
C ILE A 75 -6.59 -3.10 -18.87
N ALA A 76 -5.96 -2.77 -17.74
CA ALA A 76 -6.65 -2.41 -16.51
C ALA A 76 -7.57 -1.21 -16.71
N ALA A 77 -7.09 -0.15 -17.37
CA ALA A 77 -7.89 1.03 -17.67
C ALA A 77 -9.14 0.71 -18.50
N GLN A 78 -9.01 -0.14 -19.52
CA GLN A 78 -10.15 -0.58 -20.33
C GLN A 78 -11.16 -1.39 -19.51
N ARG A 79 -10.68 -2.29 -18.62
CA ARG A 79 -11.55 -3.07 -17.72
C ARG A 79 -12.27 -2.16 -16.73
N LEU A 80 -11.58 -1.19 -16.11
CA LEU A 80 -12.19 -0.22 -15.21
C LEU A 80 -13.30 0.58 -15.90
N GLN A 81 -13.05 1.06 -17.13
CA GLN A 81 -14.08 1.74 -17.91
C GLN A 81 -15.29 0.83 -18.21
N ALA A 82 -15.05 -0.44 -18.54
CA ALA A 82 -16.11 -1.43 -18.75
C ALA A 82 -16.92 -1.71 -17.47
N LEU A 83 -16.29 -1.62 -16.29
CA LEU A 83 -16.92 -1.72 -14.98
C LEU A 83 -17.65 -0.43 -14.56
N GLY A 84 -17.59 0.64 -15.37
CA GLY A 84 -18.31 1.89 -15.17
C GLY A 84 -17.54 2.99 -14.43
N TYR A 85 -16.22 2.87 -14.27
CA TYR A 85 -15.39 3.95 -13.77
C TYR A 85 -15.24 5.01 -14.87
N THR A 86 -15.56 6.28 -14.53
CA THR A 86 -15.65 7.37 -15.51
C THR A 86 -14.37 8.19 -15.63
N GLU A 87 -13.58 8.29 -14.57
CA GLU A 87 -12.37 9.11 -14.46
C GLU A 87 -11.10 8.23 -14.40
N VAL A 88 -10.84 7.47 -15.49
CA VAL A 88 -9.70 6.56 -15.56
C VAL A 88 -8.60 7.13 -16.44
N SER A 89 -7.37 7.11 -15.95
CA SER A 89 -6.16 7.58 -16.64
C SER A 89 -4.98 6.62 -16.47
N LEU A 90 -3.96 6.78 -17.30
CA LEU A 90 -2.68 6.10 -17.17
C LEU A 90 -1.64 7.05 -16.55
N LEU A 91 -0.78 6.54 -15.71
CA LEU A 91 0.41 7.27 -15.28
C LEU A 91 1.37 7.42 -16.47
N GLU A 92 1.72 8.65 -16.80
CA GLU A 92 2.63 8.96 -17.90
C GLU A 92 4.02 8.34 -17.66
N GLY A 93 4.45 7.48 -18.58
CA GLY A 93 5.69 6.72 -18.45
C GLY A 93 5.72 5.63 -17.38
N GLY A 94 4.57 5.32 -16.75
CA GLY A 94 4.48 4.28 -15.71
C GLY A 94 5.37 4.55 -14.51
N LEU A 95 5.86 3.50 -13.84
CA LEU A 95 6.73 3.62 -12.67
C LEU A 95 8.06 4.28 -13.00
N ASP A 96 8.63 4.01 -14.18
CA ASP A 96 9.87 4.66 -14.62
C ASP A 96 9.67 6.15 -14.91
N GLY A 97 8.50 6.54 -15.42
CA GLY A 97 8.11 7.96 -15.57
C GLY A 97 8.02 8.67 -14.23
N TRP A 98 7.42 8.02 -13.21
CA TRP A 98 7.38 8.52 -11.83
C TRP A 98 8.78 8.76 -11.27
N ARG A 99 9.66 7.76 -11.37
CA ARG A 99 11.04 7.84 -10.91
C ARG A 99 11.82 8.95 -11.63
N SER A 100 11.71 9.02 -12.96
CA SER A 100 12.42 9.99 -13.79
C SER A 100 11.99 11.43 -13.52
N ALA A 101 10.75 11.65 -13.08
CA ALA A 101 10.23 12.94 -12.67
C ALA A 101 10.61 13.33 -11.23
N GLY A 102 11.42 12.53 -10.53
CA GLY A 102 11.87 12.77 -9.15
C GLY A 102 10.90 12.29 -8.09
N GLY A 103 9.96 11.41 -8.43
CA GLY A 103 9.05 10.76 -7.48
C GLY A 103 9.78 9.73 -6.61
N GLU A 104 9.54 9.77 -5.30
CA GLU A 104 10.08 8.79 -4.37
C GLU A 104 9.40 7.43 -4.56
N LEU A 105 10.19 6.36 -4.36
CA LEU A 105 9.73 4.98 -4.41
C LEU A 105 10.09 4.28 -3.11
N PHE A 106 9.21 3.39 -2.69
CA PHE A 106 9.28 2.68 -1.43
C PHE A 106 9.26 1.17 -1.65
N ILE A 107 9.77 0.44 -0.68
CA ILE A 107 9.86 -1.02 -0.66
C ILE A 107 8.94 -1.56 0.43
N ASP A 108 8.30 -2.71 0.21
CA ASP A 108 7.31 -3.35 1.08
C ASP A 108 5.86 -2.96 0.74
N VAL A 109 4.90 -3.70 1.25
CA VAL A 109 3.46 -3.53 0.93
C VAL A 109 2.71 -2.59 1.88
N ASN A 110 3.26 -2.33 3.08
CA ASN A 110 2.59 -1.57 4.15
C ASN A 110 3.29 -0.25 4.49
N VAL A 111 3.89 0.40 3.50
CA VAL A 111 4.72 1.59 3.71
C VAL A 111 3.98 2.76 4.38
N PRO A 112 2.74 3.13 4.03
CA PRO A 112 2.05 4.23 4.70
C PRO A 112 1.86 4.01 6.20
N SER A 113 1.48 2.80 6.62
CA SER A 113 1.30 2.47 8.04
C SER A 113 2.63 2.39 8.80
N LYS A 114 3.70 1.90 8.17
CA LYS A 114 5.05 1.91 8.75
C LYS A 114 5.53 3.35 8.95
N SER A 115 5.48 4.19 7.94
CA SER A 115 5.90 5.60 8.02
C SER A 115 5.11 6.36 9.08
N PHE A 116 3.81 6.10 9.20
CA PHE A 116 2.99 6.67 10.26
C PHE A 116 3.40 6.16 11.65
N GLY A 117 3.68 4.87 11.78
CA GLY A 117 4.16 4.26 13.04
C GLY A 117 5.47 4.87 13.50
N GLU A 118 6.45 5.03 12.62
CA GLU A 118 7.73 5.67 12.89
C GLU A 118 7.56 7.15 13.30
N LEU A 119 6.68 7.89 12.63
CA LEU A 119 6.36 9.27 13.01
C LEU A 119 5.75 9.36 14.40
N VAL A 120 4.81 8.48 14.73
CA VAL A 120 4.17 8.41 16.07
C VAL A 120 5.20 8.06 17.13
N GLU A 121 6.05 7.08 16.89
CA GLU A 121 7.13 6.71 17.80
C GLU A 121 8.07 7.88 18.06
N SER A 122 8.55 8.53 17.00
CA SER A 122 9.45 9.69 17.09
C SER A 122 8.85 10.85 17.88
N GLN A 123 7.54 11.13 17.72
CA GLN A 123 6.91 12.29 18.35
C GLN A 123 6.28 11.98 19.71
N ARG A 124 5.84 10.76 19.95
CA ARG A 124 5.11 10.37 21.17
C ARG A 124 5.97 9.54 22.12
N HIS A 125 7.17 9.13 21.68
CA HIS A 125 8.07 8.29 22.47
C HIS A 125 7.32 7.05 23.03
N THR A 126 6.72 6.30 22.10
CA THR A 126 5.97 5.08 22.42
C THR A 126 6.86 4.14 23.26
N PRO A 127 6.42 3.69 24.45
CA PRO A 127 7.21 2.81 25.29
C PRO A 127 7.60 1.54 24.53
N SER A 128 8.87 1.16 24.63
CA SER A 128 9.38 -0.10 24.06
C SER A 128 10.27 -0.79 25.07
N LEU A 129 10.35 -2.12 24.96
CA LEU A 129 11.24 -2.96 25.75
C LEU A 129 12.15 -3.76 24.84
N ALA A 130 13.38 -3.97 25.25
CA ALA A 130 14.30 -4.88 24.56
C ALA A 130 13.84 -6.35 24.74
N ALA A 131 14.25 -7.23 23.83
CA ALA A 131 13.85 -8.64 23.87
C ALA A 131 14.24 -9.32 25.19
N GLU A 132 15.41 -8.98 25.73
CA GLU A 132 15.89 -9.50 27.02
C GLU A 132 15.03 -9.03 28.21
N GLU A 133 14.50 -7.82 28.14
CA GLU A 133 13.60 -7.28 29.17
C GLU A 133 12.24 -8.01 29.13
N VAL A 134 11.70 -8.25 27.95
CA VAL A 134 10.48 -9.06 27.76
C VAL A 134 10.69 -10.48 28.26
N GLN A 135 11.83 -11.11 27.92
CA GLN A 135 12.16 -12.45 28.41
C GLN A 135 12.24 -12.51 29.93
N ALA A 136 12.86 -11.53 30.57
CA ALA A 136 12.95 -11.46 32.03
C ALA A 136 11.57 -11.34 32.69
N LEU A 137 10.64 -10.58 32.09
CA LEU A 137 9.26 -10.48 32.58
C LEU A 137 8.55 -11.83 32.48
N LEU A 138 8.70 -12.55 31.38
CA LEU A 138 8.09 -13.87 31.21
C LEU A 138 8.68 -14.90 32.19
N ASP A 139 9.99 -14.93 32.36
CA ASP A 139 10.70 -15.85 33.24
C ASP A 139 10.35 -15.62 34.72
N SER A 140 10.07 -14.39 35.10
CA SER A 140 9.66 -14.04 36.48
C SER A 140 8.17 -14.27 36.75
N ASN A 141 7.38 -14.75 35.79
CA ASN A 141 5.93 -14.82 35.84
C ASN A 141 5.28 -13.48 36.22
N ALA A 142 5.81 -12.37 35.70
CA ALA A 142 5.20 -11.05 35.90
C ALA A 142 3.77 -11.04 35.34
N ASP A 143 2.90 -10.18 35.90
CA ASP A 143 1.52 -9.99 35.41
C ASP A 143 1.53 -9.20 34.11
N VAL A 144 1.94 -9.86 33.02
CA VAL A 144 2.03 -9.30 31.66
C VAL A 144 1.38 -10.24 30.67
N VAL A 145 0.85 -9.67 29.59
CA VAL A 145 0.37 -10.42 28.43
C VAL A 145 1.06 -9.92 27.17
N VAL A 146 1.49 -10.83 26.31
CA VAL A 146 2.06 -10.52 24.99
C VAL A 146 0.94 -10.65 23.96
N LEU A 147 0.64 -9.55 23.25
CA LEU A 147 -0.33 -9.53 22.16
C LEU A 147 0.41 -9.37 20.83
N ASP A 148 0.18 -10.29 19.91
CA ASP A 148 0.73 -10.24 18.56
C ASP A 148 -0.34 -9.67 17.60
N ALA A 149 -0.15 -8.42 17.18
CA ALA A 149 -1.05 -7.70 16.29
C ALA A 149 -0.73 -7.91 14.79
N ARG A 150 0.21 -8.79 14.46
CA ARG A 150 0.54 -9.13 13.07
C ARG A 150 -0.53 -10.05 12.46
N ARG A 151 -0.48 -10.22 11.15
CA ARG A 151 -1.33 -11.17 10.44
C ARG A 151 -1.18 -12.57 11.04
N PHE A 152 -2.26 -13.34 11.02
CA PHE A 152 -2.29 -14.67 11.65
C PHE A 152 -1.28 -15.66 11.04
N ASP A 153 -1.00 -15.56 9.74
CA ASP A 153 0.01 -16.38 9.05
C ASP A 153 1.43 -16.06 9.52
N GLU A 154 1.75 -14.79 9.81
CA GLU A 154 3.03 -14.39 10.40
C GLU A 154 3.17 -14.90 11.84
N TYR A 155 2.11 -14.78 12.64
CA TYR A 155 2.04 -15.33 13.99
C TYR A 155 2.29 -16.85 14.00
N GLN A 156 1.67 -17.59 13.07
CA GLN A 156 1.86 -19.03 12.95
C GLN A 156 3.29 -19.42 12.53
N THR A 157 3.95 -18.58 11.72
CA THR A 157 5.31 -18.83 11.27
C THR A 157 6.32 -18.68 12.41
N MET A 158 6.17 -17.63 13.21
CA MET A 158 7.01 -17.34 14.38
C MET A 158 6.31 -16.36 15.29
N SER A 159 6.24 -16.66 16.58
CA SER A 159 5.67 -15.77 17.60
C SER A 159 6.49 -15.84 18.91
N ILE A 160 6.34 -14.81 19.75
CA ILE A 160 6.90 -14.84 21.10
C ILE A 160 6.19 -15.94 21.88
N PRO A 161 6.89 -16.79 22.65
CA PRO A 161 6.27 -17.79 23.50
C PRO A 161 5.18 -17.20 24.41
N THR A 162 4.05 -17.88 24.53
CA THR A 162 2.84 -17.40 25.25
C THR A 162 2.10 -16.23 24.61
N GLY A 163 2.56 -15.68 23.47
CA GLY A 163 1.86 -14.62 22.76
C GLY A 163 0.47 -15.03 22.26
N ILE A 164 -0.47 -14.10 22.28
CA ILE A 164 -1.86 -14.29 21.82
C ILE A 164 -2.02 -13.49 20.50
N SER A 165 -2.49 -14.16 19.45
CA SER A 165 -2.80 -13.50 18.18
C SER A 165 -4.04 -12.63 18.29
N VAL A 166 -3.91 -11.35 17.95
CA VAL A 166 -4.98 -10.31 17.97
C VAL A 166 -4.80 -9.37 16.76
N PRO A 167 -4.91 -9.89 15.51
CA PRO A 167 -4.68 -9.12 14.29
C PRO A 167 -5.72 -7.99 14.10
#